data_eb9ea713ef26f836efe49c5e45808f75
#
_entry.id   eb9ea713ef26f836efe49c5e45808f75
#
_cell.length_a   1.000
_cell.length_b   1.000
_cell.length_c   1.000
_cell.angle_alpha   90.00
_cell.angle_beta   90.00
_cell.angle_gamma   90.00
#
_symmetry.space_group_name_H-M   'P 1'
#
loop_
_entity.id
_entity.type
_entity.pdbx_description
1 polymer ?
#
loop_
_entity_poly.entity_id
_entity_poly.type
_entity_poly.pdbx_seq_one_letter_code
_entity_poly.pdbx_strand_id
1 'polypeptide(L)'
;MVGMARVKGLDVIAITDHNTARNAPDAIAAGREYGVQVIPGMEITSREEVHILGYFDGLDAALRAGEEVYAHLPDIRNEPALFGNQLLMRDGDTPAGTLEKLLINATDLSVEEVCALIKSYGGIPVPAHINRGSNGMIGALGLMPMLPEYPVVEVYKGVPCPKYATAGRFLLHSSDAHRLEDIQERVFELDALPTAADVLRLIRERNALGSEARP
;
A
#
# COMPACT_ATOMS: atom_id res chain seq x y z
N MET A 1 -8.47 12.67 -5.57
CA MET A 1 -8.27 11.20 -5.68
C MET A 1 -9.56 10.43 -5.39
N VAL A 2 -10.15 10.51 -4.19
CA VAL A 2 -11.37 9.76 -3.81
C VAL A 2 -12.57 10.02 -4.73
N GLY A 3 -12.82 11.29 -5.09
CA GLY A 3 -13.87 11.64 -6.07
C GLY A 3 -13.66 10.98 -7.44
N MET A 4 -12.39 10.84 -7.89
CA MET A 4 -12.08 10.12 -9.13
C MET A 4 -12.34 8.62 -8.99
N ALA A 5 -12.03 8.01 -7.84
CA ALA A 5 -12.37 6.61 -7.57
C ALA A 5 -13.89 6.38 -7.71
N ARG A 6 -14.71 7.31 -7.21
CA ARG A 6 -16.18 7.27 -7.41
C ARG A 6 -16.58 7.35 -8.88
N VAL A 7 -15.96 8.24 -9.65
CA VAL A 7 -16.20 8.37 -11.11
C VAL A 7 -15.84 7.09 -11.84
N LYS A 8 -14.76 6.42 -11.43
CA LYS A 8 -14.29 5.13 -11.98
C LYS A 8 -15.11 3.92 -11.51
N GLY A 9 -16.12 4.13 -10.66
CA GLY A 9 -17.02 3.09 -10.17
C GLY A 9 -16.41 2.17 -9.11
N LEU A 10 -15.35 2.62 -8.42
CA LEU A 10 -14.71 1.86 -7.35
C LEU A 10 -15.52 1.99 -6.06
N ASP A 11 -15.73 0.86 -5.37
CA ASP A 11 -16.44 0.81 -4.09
C ASP A 11 -15.50 1.01 -2.91
N VAL A 12 -14.28 0.44 -3.01
CA VAL A 12 -13.25 0.46 -1.97
C VAL A 12 -11.91 0.82 -2.60
N ILE A 13 -11.17 1.71 -1.95
CA ILE A 13 -9.78 2.03 -2.30
C ILE A 13 -8.90 1.96 -1.06
N ALA A 14 -7.60 1.78 -1.23
CA ALA A 14 -6.62 2.01 -0.19
C ALA A 14 -5.84 3.29 -0.50
N ILE A 15 -5.53 4.08 0.53
CA ILE A 15 -4.58 5.18 0.45
C ILE A 15 -3.26 4.67 0.97
N THR A 16 -2.25 4.67 0.10
CA THR A 16 -0.96 4.04 0.35
C THR A 16 0.18 4.95 -0.08
N ASP A 17 0.20 6.19 0.43
CA ASP A 17 1.28 7.14 0.21
C ASP A 17 2.63 6.52 0.64
N HIS A 18 3.72 6.88 -0.04
CA HIS A 18 5.05 6.39 0.29
C HIS A 18 5.46 6.76 1.73
N ASN A 19 5.77 5.73 2.52
CA ASN A 19 6.35 5.83 3.87
C ASN A 19 5.59 6.75 4.85
N THR A 20 4.29 6.98 4.61
CA THR A 20 3.44 7.80 5.49
C THR A 20 1.97 7.44 5.36
N ALA A 21 1.20 7.61 6.45
CA ALA A 21 -0.26 7.51 6.44
C ALA A 21 -0.94 8.86 6.73
N ARG A 22 -0.20 9.97 6.72
CA ARG A 22 -0.70 11.26 7.23
C ARG A 22 -1.81 11.90 6.39
N ASN A 23 -2.01 11.46 5.14
CA ASN A 23 -3.15 11.88 4.31
C ASN A 23 -4.39 10.95 4.44
N ALA A 24 -4.27 9.81 5.13
CA ALA A 24 -5.39 8.89 5.32
C ALA A 24 -6.60 9.52 6.02
N PRO A 25 -6.48 10.41 7.04
CA PRO A 25 -7.62 11.05 7.67
C PRO A 25 -8.51 11.79 6.69
N ASP A 26 -7.90 12.58 5.80
CA ASP A 26 -8.62 13.40 4.84
C ASP A 26 -9.25 12.55 3.72
N ALA A 27 -8.52 11.54 3.26
CA ALA A 27 -9.04 10.59 2.29
C ALA A 27 -10.25 9.80 2.83
N ILE A 28 -10.23 9.40 4.11
CA ILE A 28 -11.37 8.74 4.77
C ILE A 28 -12.57 9.69 4.88
N ALA A 29 -12.33 10.97 5.22
CA ALA A 29 -13.39 11.98 5.28
C ALA A 29 -14.03 12.18 3.89
N ALA A 30 -13.22 12.35 2.85
CA ALA A 30 -13.69 12.41 1.47
C ALA A 30 -14.42 11.13 1.05
N GLY A 31 -13.95 9.95 1.50
CA GLY A 31 -14.63 8.67 1.24
C GLY A 31 -16.07 8.64 1.72
N ARG A 32 -16.33 9.19 2.90
CA ARG A 32 -17.70 9.31 3.45
C ARG A 32 -18.57 10.23 2.60
N GLU A 33 -18.01 11.31 2.09
CA GLU A 33 -18.72 12.28 1.25
C GLU A 33 -19.06 11.68 -0.12
N TYR A 34 -18.11 11.02 -0.77
CA TYR A 34 -18.28 10.46 -2.11
C TYR A 34 -18.88 9.05 -2.13
N GLY A 35 -19.11 8.43 -0.97
CA GLY A 35 -19.64 7.07 -0.88
C GLY A 35 -18.66 6.00 -1.35
N VAL A 36 -17.35 6.23 -1.15
CA VAL A 36 -16.27 5.28 -1.41
C VAL A 36 -15.67 4.87 -0.08
N GLN A 37 -15.51 3.57 0.15
CA GLN A 37 -14.82 3.08 1.34
C GLN A 37 -13.31 3.27 1.20
N VAL A 38 -12.64 3.77 2.23
CA VAL A 38 -11.20 4.03 2.20
C VAL A 38 -10.50 3.20 3.27
N ILE A 39 -9.57 2.35 2.85
CA ILE A 39 -8.68 1.61 3.72
C ILE A 39 -7.46 2.49 4.02
N PRO A 40 -7.18 2.81 5.30
CA PRO A 40 -5.95 3.49 5.67
C PRO A 40 -4.76 2.55 5.48
N GLY A 41 -3.71 3.05 4.86
CA GLY A 41 -2.50 2.27 4.59
C GLY A 41 -1.30 3.15 4.28
N MET A 42 -0.23 2.52 3.86
CA MET A 42 0.97 3.14 3.32
C MET A 42 1.74 2.14 2.46
N GLU A 43 2.55 2.63 1.54
CA GLU A 43 3.52 1.84 0.80
C GLU A 43 4.91 2.10 1.38
N ILE A 44 5.51 1.09 2.01
CA ILE A 44 6.80 1.21 2.69
C ILE A 44 7.90 0.68 1.79
N THR A 45 8.94 1.50 1.60
CA THR A 45 10.13 1.09 0.86
C THR A 45 11.15 0.49 1.82
N SER A 46 11.45 -0.79 1.69
CA SER A 46 12.45 -1.48 2.50
C SER A 46 13.87 -1.06 2.11
N ARG A 47 14.86 -1.43 2.93
CA ARG A 47 16.30 -1.23 2.66
C ARG A 47 16.76 -1.87 1.35
N GLU A 48 16.11 -2.96 0.94
CA GLU A 48 16.35 -3.63 -0.35
C GLU A 48 15.63 -2.95 -1.52
N GLU A 49 15.01 -1.79 -1.28
CA GLU A 49 14.18 -1.05 -2.25
C GLU A 49 12.94 -1.83 -2.72
N VAL A 50 12.45 -2.77 -1.91
CA VAL A 50 11.18 -3.46 -2.15
C VAL A 50 10.03 -2.68 -1.54
N HIS A 51 8.94 -2.50 -2.28
CA HIS A 51 7.72 -1.89 -1.77
C HIS A 51 6.82 -2.93 -1.09
N ILE A 52 6.38 -2.62 0.11
CA ILE A 52 5.43 -3.41 0.90
C ILE A 52 4.25 -2.53 1.29
N LEU A 53 3.06 -2.92 0.87
CA LEU A 53 1.82 -2.28 1.31
C LEU A 53 1.50 -2.70 2.73
N GLY A 54 1.20 -1.73 3.58
CA GLY A 54 0.63 -1.94 4.90
C GLY A 54 -0.82 -1.49 4.89
N TYR A 55 -1.77 -2.42 5.07
CA TYR A 55 -3.19 -2.12 5.21
C TYR A 55 -3.60 -2.24 6.67
N PHE A 56 -4.41 -1.30 7.18
CA PHE A 56 -4.82 -1.26 8.59
C PHE A 56 -6.34 -1.19 8.74
N ASP A 57 -6.87 -1.84 9.78
CA ASP A 57 -8.31 -1.78 10.09
C ASP A 57 -8.75 -0.39 10.58
N GLY A 58 -7.83 0.34 11.20
CA GLY A 58 -8.12 1.62 11.82
C GLY A 58 -7.08 2.69 11.54
N LEU A 59 -7.57 3.92 11.44
CA LEU A 59 -6.76 5.10 11.17
C LEU A 59 -5.65 5.31 12.22
N ASP A 60 -5.96 5.12 13.51
CA ASP A 60 -4.98 5.31 14.59
C ASP A 60 -3.78 4.36 14.46
N ALA A 61 -4.03 3.09 14.12
CA ALA A 61 -2.97 2.12 13.88
C ALA A 61 -2.10 2.51 12.67
N ALA A 62 -2.72 2.93 11.56
CA ALA A 62 -2.00 3.39 10.37
C ALA A 62 -1.13 4.61 10.66
N LEU A 63 -1.67 5.59 11.38
CA LEU A 63 -0.92 6.80 11.73
C LEU A 63 0.27 6.50 12.63
N ARG A 64 0.10 5.68 13.69
CA ARG A 64 1.20 5.31 14.59
C ARG A 64 2.28 4.50 13.86
N ALA A 65 1.89 3.54 13.04
CA ALA A 65 2.83 2.81 12.19
C ALA A 65 3.58 3.76 11.23
N GLY A 66 2.87 4.73 10.63
CA GLY A 66 3.45 5.72 9.74
C GLY A 66 4.45 6.64 10.43
N GLU A 67 4.25 7.02 11.70
CA GLU A 67 5.23 7.79 12.46
C GLU A 67 6.51 6.98 12.71
N GLU A 68 6.38 5.70 13.02
CA GLU A 68 7.54 4.81 13.20
C GLU A 68 8.29 4.62 11.88
N VAL A 69 7.59 4.34 10.78
CA VAL A 69 8.20 4.24 9.44
C VAL A 69 8.91 5.53 9.04
N TYR A 70 8.30 6.69 9.29
CA TYR A 70 8.91 7.99 9.00
C TYR A 70 10.19 8.24 9.81
N ALA A 71 10.29 7.72 11.03
CA ALA A 71 11.51 7.79 11.84
C ALA A 71 12.66 6.96 11.22
N HIS A 72 12.35 5.86 10.54
CA HIS A 72 13.30 5.00 9.83
C HIS A 72 13.76 5.53 8.47
N LEU A 73 13.19 6.64 7.99
CA LEU A 73 13.70 7.31 6.79
C LEU A 73 14.99 8.06 7.09
N PRO A 74 15.94 8.09 6.14
CA PRO A 74 17.14 8.90 6.26
C PRO A 74 16.78 10.40 6.42
N ASP A 75 17.65 11.16 7.08
CA ASP A 75 17.46 12.60 7.26
C ASP A 75 17.86 13.36 5.98
N ILE A 76 17.21 13.02 4.87
CA ILE A 76 17.37 13.67 3.57
C ILE A 76 16.12 14.50 3.31
N ARG A 77 16.29 15.80 3.14
CA ARG A 77 15.16 16.69 2.87
C ARG A 77 14.64 16.53 1.46
N ASN A 78 13.32 16.64 1.32
CA ASN A 78 12.70 16.75 0.01
C ASN A 78 13.15 18.02 -0.70
N GLU A 79 13.43 17.90 -1.99
CA GLU A 79 13.69 19.04 -2.87
C GLU A 79 12.52 19.20 -3.85
N PRO A 80 11.58 20.14 -3.60
CA PRO A 80 10.36 20.27 -4.40
C PRO A 80 10.61 20.57 -5.89
N ALA A 81 11.74 21.19 -6.22
CA ALA A 81 12.11 21.45 -7.61
C ALA A 81 12.42 20.16 -8.41
N LEU A 82 12.86 19.09 -7.74
CA LEU A 82 13.18 17.80 -8.33
C LEU A 82 12.08 16.77 -8.16
N PHE A 83 11.50 16.67 -6.95
CA PHE A 83 10.58 15.59 -6.55
C PHE A 83 9.14 16.06 -6.37
N GLY A 84 8.86 17.36 -6.53
CA GLY A 84 7.54 17.91 -6.23
C GLY A 84 7.31 18.15 -4.73
N ASN A 85 6.11 18.67 -4.43
CA ASN A 85 5.71 18.94 -3.05
C ASN A 85 5.09 17.71 -2.41
N GLN A 86 5.49 17.39 -1.20
CA GLN A 86 4.92 16.32 -0.35
C GLN A 86 3.85 16.94 0.57
N LEU A 87 2.67 17.25 -0.01
CA LEU A 87 1.63 18.00 0.67
C LEU A 87 0.85 17.11 1.66
N LEU A 88 0.59 17.68 2.83
CA LEU A 88 -0.47 17.21 3.71
C LEU A 88 -1.75 17.95 3.39
N MET A 89 -2.82 17.21 3.15
CA MET A 89 -4.13 17.74 2.79
C MET A 89 -5.05 17.79 4.01
N ARG A 90 -5.96 18.75 4.02
CA ARG A 90 -7.02 18.89 5.03
C ARG A 90 -8.28 19.43 4.36
N ASP A 91 -9.44 19.08 4.93
CA ASP A 91 -10.74 19.60 4.52
C ASP A 91 -10.96 19.57 3.00
N GLY A 92 -10.73 18.38 2.41
CA GLY A 92 -10.75 18.18 0.97
C GLY A 92 -9.40 18.49 0.32
N ASP A 93 -9.36 19.45 -0.60
CA ASP A 93 -8.16 19.77 -1.38
C ASP A 93 -7.34 20.95 -0.83
N THR A 94 -7.41 21.23 0.48
CA THR A 94 -6.68 22.33 1.11
C THR A 94 -5.33 21.88 1.64
N PRO A 95 -4.18 22.41 1.12
CA PRO A 95 -2.87 22.11 1.68
C PRO A 95 -2.75 22.64 3.12
N ALA A 96 -2.35 21.76 4.04
CA ALA A 96 -2.20 22.07 5.48
C ALA A 96 -0.75 21.99 5.97
N GLY A 97 0.17 21.57 5.12
CA GLY A 97 1.59 21.46 5.44
C GLY A 97 2.34 20.63 4.42
N THR A 98 3.61 20.39 4.71
CA THR A 98 4.50 19.53 3.90
C THR A 98 5.30 18.61 4.81
N LEU A 99 5.70 17.46 4.27
CA LEU A 99 6.64 16.56 4.92
C LEU A 99 8.07 16.90 4.50
N GLU A 100 8.98 16.97 5.47
CA GLU A 100 10.34 17.44 5.22
C GLU A 100 11.26 16.36 4.65
N LYS A 101 11.21 15.13 5.20
CA LYS A 101 12.04 14.03 4.69
C LYS A 101 11.52 13.57 3.34
N LEU A 102 12.43 13.24 2.42
CA LEU A 102 12.08 12.72 1.10
C LEU A 102 11.46 11.34 1.21
N LEU A 103 10.15 11.24 0.97
CA LEU A 103 9.33 10.06 1.22
C LEU A 103 9.64 8.87 0.29
N ILE A 104 10.16 9.11 -0.91
CA ILE A 104 10.48 8.04 -1.84
C ILE A 104 11.78 7.28 -1.49
N ASN A 105 12.53 7.74 -0.48
CA ASN A 105 13.71 7.03 -0.02
C ASN A 105 13.36 5.69 0.62
N ALA A 106 14.29 4.74 0.51
CA ALA A 106 14.23 3.52 1.29
C ALA A 106 14.42 3.81 2.79
N THR A 107 13.68 3.08 3.62
CA THR A 107 13.93 3.01 5.06
C THR A 107 15.18 2.18 5.34
N ASP A 108 15.69 2.20 6.57
CA ASP A 108 16.76 1.30 7.01
C ASP A 108 16.24 -0.09 7.43
N LEU A 109 14.94 -0.34 7.31
CA LEU A 109 14.28 -1.61 7.62
C LEU A 109 14.39 -2.60 6.46
N SER A 110 14.72 -3.86 6.75
CA SER A 110 14.61 -4.96 5.78
C SER A 110 13.16 -5.28 5.46
N VAL A 111 12.92 -6.06 4.39
CA VAL A 111 11.57 -6.54 4.03
C VAL A 111 10.90 -7.25 5.21
N GLU A 112 11.63 -8.10 5.94
CA GLU A 112 11.12 -8.82 7.11
C GLU A 112 10.77 -7.86 8.25
N GLU A 113 11.61 -6.86 8.52
CA GLU A 113 11.38 -5.86 9.55
C GLU A 113 10.18 -4.97 9.21
N VAL A 114 10.02 -4.56 7.95
CA VAL A 114 8.82 -3.86 7.47
C VAL A 114 7.56 -4.69 7.70
N CYS A 115 7.58 -5.97 7.32
CA CYS A 115 6.44 -6.86 7.54
C CYS A 115 6.13 -7.05 9.04
N ALA A 116 7.16 -7.16 9.88
CA ALA A 116 7.01 -7.27 11.33
C ALA A 116 6.42 -6.00 11.95
N LEU A 117 6.90 -4.83 11.51
CA LEU A 117 6.38 -3.52 11.94
C LEU A 117 4.89 -3.39 11.59
N ILE A 118 4.50 -3.65 10.35
CA ILE A 118 3.09 -3.60 9.93
C ILE A 118 2.23 -4.50 10.83
N LYS A 119 2.67 -5.76 11.05
CA LYS A 119 1.96 -6.72 11.91
C LYS A 119 1.88 -6.29 13.36
N SER A 120 2.90 -5.64 13.92
CA SER A 120 2.92 -5.16 15.31
C SER A 120 1.84 -4.11 15.59
N TYR A 121 1.42 -3.36 14.57
CA TYR A 121 0.29 -2.43 14.60
C TYR A 121 -1.04 -3.05 14.16
N GLY A 122 -1.12 -4.37 14.02
CA GLY A 122 -2.32 -5.10 13.60
C GLY A 122 -2.61 -4.98 12.10
N GLY A 123 -1.69 -4.43 11.31
CA GLY A 123 -1.82 -4.31 9.86
C GLY A 123 -1.52 -5.59 9.11
N ILE A 124 -1.81 -5.57 7.82
CA ILE A 124 -1.61 -6.69 6.90
C ILE A 124 -0.53 -6.29 5.89
N PRO A 125 0.67 -6.89 5.91
CA PRO A 125 1.68 -6.64 4.91
C PRO A 125 1.35 -7.40 3.62
N VAL A 126 1.50 -6.70 2.48
CA VAL A 126 1.31 -7.27 1.14
C VAL A 126 2.44 -6.75 0.24
N PRO A 127 3.28 -7.61 -0.35
CA PRO A 127 4.25 -7.17 -1.35
C PRO A 127 3.55 -6.47 -2.52
N ALA A 128 3.98 -5.23 -2.79
CA ALA A 128 3.42 -4.40 -3.85
C ALA A 128 3.95 -4.85 -5.22
N HIS A 129 3.12 -4.74 -6.25
CA HIS A 129 3.47 -4.90 -7.68
C HIS A 129 4.71 -5.79 -7.92
N ILE A 130 4.70 -7.04 -7.40
CA ILE A 130 5.86 -7.96 -7.31
C ILE A 130 6.60 -8.18 -8.63
N ASN A 131 5.92 -7.98 -9.76
CA ASN A 131 6.44 -8.17 -11.12
C ASN A 131 6.95 -6.88 -11.78
N ARG A 132 6.92 -5.74 -11.09
CA ARG A 132 7.47 -4.48 -11.60
C ARG A 132 8.99 -4.51 -11.57
N GLY A 133 9.66 -3.93 -12.57
CA GLY A 133 11.13 -3.99 -12.69
C GLY A 133 11.87 -3.23 -11.59
N SER A 134 11.34 -2.07 -11.16
CA SER A 134 11.83 -1.32 -10.01
C SER A 134 10.92 -1.55 -8.81
N ASN A 135 11.49 -1.63 -7.61
CA ASN A 135 10.80 -1.71 -6.34
C ASN A 135 9.82 -2.90 -6.17
N GLY A 136 9.60 -3.70 -7.22
CA GLY A 136 8.90 -4.97 -7.11
C GLY A 136 9.85 -6.05 -6.55
N MET A 137 9.31 -6.97 -5.76
CA MET A 137 10.12 -7.98 -5.08
C MET A 137 10.97 -8.82 -6.04
N ILE A 138 10.43 -9.19 -7.20
CA ILE A 138 11.18 -9.96 -8.21
C ILE A 138 12.28 -9.10 -8.84
N GLY A 139 12.00 -7.84 -9.14
CA GLY A 139 12.97 -6.93 -9.75
C GLY A 139 14.11 -6.57 -8.81
N ALA A 140 13.82 -6.22 -7.57
CA ALA A 140 14.80 -5.80 -6.58
C ALA A 140 15.63 -6.98 -6.05
N LEU A 141 15.01 -8.14 -5.79
CA LEU A 141 15.70 -9.31 -5.21
C LEU A 141 16.14 -10.35 -6.25
N GLY A 142 15.74 -10.20 -7.51
CA GLY A 142 15.99 -11.17 -8.58
C GLY A 142 15.11 -12.41 -8.57
N LEU A 143 14.35 -12.63 -7.49
CA LEU A 143 13.43 -13.76 -7.33
C LEU A 143 12.32 -13.42 -6.33
N MET A 144 11.25 -14.23 -6.32
CA MET A 144 10.25 -14.19 -5.25
C MET A 144 10.74 -15.08 -4.10
N PRO A 145 11.00 -14.51 -2.90
CA PRO A 145 11.45 -15.29 -1.76
C PRO A 145 10.45 -16.38 -1.36
N MET A 146 10.97 -17.52 -0.91
CA MET A 146 10.13 -18.59 -0.34
C MET A 146 9.77 -18.31 1.11
N LEU A 147 10.63 -17.61 1.84
CA LEU A 147 10.44 -17.20 3.24
C LEU A 147 10.84 -15.73 3.41
N PRO A 148 10.10 -14.96 4.22
CA PRO A 148 8.79 -15.31 4.77
C PRO A 148 7.77 -15.61 3.68
N GLU A 149 6.74 -16.38 3.99
CA GLU A 149 5.67 -16.66 3.03
C GLU A 149 4.82 -15.41 2.79
N TYR A 150 4.52 -15.16 1.52
CA TYR A 150 3.64 -14.08 1.09
C TYR A 150 2.41 -14.68 0.38
N PRO A 151 1.39 -15.12 1.14
CA PRO A 151 0.21 -15.76 0.56
C PRO A 151 -0.65 -14.82 -0.27
N VAL A 152 -0.58 -13.51 0.03
CA VAL A 152 -1.21 -12.45 -0.73
C VAL A 152 -0.13 -11.57 -1.33
N VAL A 153 -0.25 -11.25 -2.61
CA VAL A 153 0.67 -10.35 -3.32
C VAL A 153 -0.11 -9.46 -4.27
N GLU A 154 0.43 -8.28 -4.55
CA GLU A 154 -0.10 -7.43 -5.60
C GLU A 154 0.67 -7.67 -6.90
N VAL A 155 -0.08 -7.73 -8.01
CA VAL A 155 0.46 -7.88 -9.37
C VAL A 155 0.09 -6.67 -10.20
N TYR A 156 1.09 -6.04 -10.80
CA TYR A 156 0.90 -4.94 -11.75
C TYR A 156 0.54 -5.48 -13.14
N LYS A 157 -0.58 -5.00 -13.71
CA LYS A 157 -1.11 -5.48 -15.00
C LYS A 157 -0.23 -5.16 -16.20
N GLY A 158 0.56 -4.10 -16.12
CA GLY A 158 1.35 -3.59 -17.25
C GLY A 158 2.51 -4.49 -17.68
N VAL A 159 2.86 -5.50 -16.87
CA VAL A 159 4.02 -6.37 -17.08
C VAL A 159 3.64 -7.83 -16.80
N PRO A 160 4.11 -8.79 -17.61
CA PRO A 160 3.90 -10.21 -17.30
C PRO A 160 4.47 -10.60 -15.94
N CYS A 161 3.74 -11.43 -15.19
CA CYS A 161 4.21 -11.99 -13.94
C CYS A 161 4.60 -13.47 -14.11
N PRO A 162 5.79 -13.89 -13.66
CA PRO A 162 6.18 -15.29 -13.75
C PRO A 162 5.23 -16.20 -12.97
N LYS A 163 4.82 -17.32 -13.56
CA LYS A 163 3.86 -18.25 -12.94
C LYS A 163 4.30 -18.76 -11.57
N TYR A 164 5.58 -18.98 -11.34
CA TYR A 164 6.09 -19.44 -10.04
C TYR A 164 5.85 -18.42 -8.92
N ALA A 165 5.82 -17.13 -9.26
CA ALA A 165 5.61 -16.06 -8.29
C ALA A 165 4.13 -15.85 -7.93
N THR A 166 3.21 -16.41 -8.70
CA THR A 166 1.76 -16.29 -8.48
C THR A 166 1.11 -17.60 -8.07
N ALA A 167 1.77 -18.73 -8.29
CA ALA A 167 1.21 -20.05 -8.00
C ALA A 167 0.88 -20.19 -6.51
N GLY A 168 -0.37 -20.56 -6.21
CA GLY A 168 -0.87 -20.76 -4.84
C GLY A 168 -1.08 -19.47 -4.04
N ARG A 169 -0.90 -18.30 -4.62
CA ARG A 169 -1.09 -17.00 -3.97
C ARG A 169 -2.42 -16.35 -4.34
N PHE A 170 -2.95 -15.61 -3.40
CA PHE A 170 -4.08 -14.72 -3.66
C PHE A 170 -3.54 -13.42 -4.29
N LEU A 171 -4.09 -13.06 -5.45
CA LEU A 171 -3.59 -11.93 -6.22
C LEU A 171 -4.48 -10.71 -6.04
N LEU A 172 -3.89 -9.60 -5.65
CA LEU A 172 -4.51 -8.28 -5.74
C LEU A 172 -4.05 -7.59 -7.02
N HIS A 173 -4.96 -6.86 -7.62
CA HIS A 173 -4.69 -6.03 -8.79
C HIS A 173 -5.14 -4.61 -8.49
N SER A 174 -4.20 -3.70 -8.38
CA SER A 174 -4.45 -2.28 -8.15
C SER A 174 -3.82 -1.44 -9.26
N SER A 175 -4.16 -0.17 -9.27
CA SER A 175 -3.65 0.75 -10.28
C SER A 175 -2.25 1.27 -9.98
N ASP A 176 -1.83 1.25 -8.72
CA ASP A 176 -0.62 1.96 -8.28
C ASP A 176 -0.60 3.39 -8.83
N ALA A 177 -1.73 4.09 -8.64
CA ALA A 177 -2.03 5.37 -9.28
C ALA A 177 -1.28 6.51 -8.59
N HIS A 178 -0.39 7.17 -9.31
CA HIS A 178 0.31 8.37 -8.89
C HIS A 178 -0.35 9.65 -9.42
N ARG A 179 -1.30 9.52 -10.34
CA ARG A 179 -2.09 10.61 -10.93
C ARG A 179 -3.55 10.20 -11.06
N LEU A 180 -4.44 11.17 -11.21
CA LEU A 180 -5.87 10.90 -11.31
C LEU A 180 -6.23 10.04 -12.52
N GLU A 181 -5.55 10.23 -13.64
CA GLU A 181 -5.73 9.43 -14.86
C GLU A 181 -5.29 7.98 -14.72
N ASP A 182 -4.36 7.68 -13.81
CA ASP A 182 -3.85 6.32 -13.57
C ASP A 182 -4.86 5.45 -12.79
N ILE A 183 -5.83 6.07 -12.10
CA ILE A 183 -6.87 5.34 -11.38
C ILE A 183 -7.68 4.51 -12.36
N GLN A 184 -7.57 3.19 -12.26
CA GLN A 184 -8.25 2.26 -13.15
C GLN A 184 -9.76 2.25 -12.91
N GLU A 185 -10.50 1.92 -13.98
CA GLU A 185 -11.92 1.61 -13.86
C GLU A 185 -12.13 0.28 -13.15
N ARG A 186 -13.36 0.00 -12.75
CA ARG A 186 -13.77 -1.24 -12.09
C ARG A 186 -13.55 -2.46 -13.00
N VAL A 187 -12.36 -3.03 -12.94
CA VAL A 187 -11.95 -4.19 -13.74
C VAL A 187 -11.47 -5.37 -12.90
N PHE A 188 -11.46 -5.17 -11.57
CA PHE A 188 -11.08 -6.18 -10.58
C PHE A 188 -12.12 -6.21 -9.47
N GLU A 189 -12.61 -7.40 -9.17
CA GLU A 189 -13.60 -7.62 -8.12
C GLU A 189 -13.08 -8.65 -7.12
N LEU A 190 -13.34 -8.38 -5.85
CA LEU A 190 -13.06 -9.30 -4.75
C LEU A 190 -14.38 -9.95 -4.30
N ASP A 191 -14.32 -11.21 -3.91
CA ASP A 191 -15.44 -11.93 -3.30
C ASP A 191 -15.61 -11.48 -1.83
N ALA A 192 -15.99 -10.23 -1.67
CA ALA A 192 -16.23 -9.56 -0.40
C ALA A 192 -17.35 -8.53 -0.54
N LEU A 193 -18.00 -8.18 0.56
CA LEU A 193 -18.88 -7.03 0.56
C LEU A 193 -18.06 -5.75 0.27
N PRO A 194 -18.67 -4.73 -0.36
CA PRO A 194 -17.95 -3.50 -0.74
C PRO A 194 -17.71 -2.58 0.46
N THR A 195 -17.12 -3.12 1.51
CA THR A 195 -16.70 -2.39 2.71
C THR A 195 -15.21 -2.60 2.99
N ALA A 196 -14.55 -1.60 3.54
CA ALA A 196 -13.16 -1.69 3.95
C ALA A 196 -12.91 -2.88 4.89
N ALA A 197 -13.83 -3.10 5.84
CA ALA A 197 -13.73 -4.18 6.82
C ALA A 197 -13.78 -5.58 6.17
N ASP A 198 -14.72 -5.80 5.23
CA ASP A 198 -14.84 -7.11 4.57
C ASP A 198 -13.68 -7.40 3.61
N VAL A 199 -13.18 -6.38 2.90
CA VAL A 199 -11.98 -6.50 2.07
C VAL A 199 -10.78 -6.85 2.93
N LEU A 200 -10.56 -6.16 4.04
CA LEU A 200 -9.44 -6.45 4.95
C LEU A 200 -9.58 -7.83 5.60
N ARG A 201 -10.80 -8.24 5.98
CA ARG A 201 -11.06 -9.58 6.49
C ARG A 201 -10.68 -10.65 5.46
N LEU A 202 -11.10 -10.50 4.20
CA LEU A 202 -10.75 -11.42 3.12
C LEU A 202 -9.22 -11.51 2.94
N ILE A 203 -8.52 -10.39 2.86
CA ILE A 203 -7.06 -10.36 2.71
C ILE A 203 -6.38 -11.07 3.89
N ARG A 204 -6.87 -10.84 5.13
CA ARG A 204 -6.33 -11.47 6.35
C ARG A 204 -6.54 -12.98 6.34
N GLU A 205 -7.73 -13.46 5.97
CA GLU A 205 -8.03 -14.88 5.84
C GLU A 205 -7.11 -15.55 4.81
N ARG A 206 -6.88 -14.90 3.66
CA ARG A 206 -5.97 -15.42 2.64
C ARG A 206 -4.51 -15.44 3.10
N ASN A 207 -4.08 -14.45 3.89
CA ASN A 207 -2.75 -14.45 4.51
C ASN A 207 -2.59 -15.58 5.54
N ALA A 208 -3.65 -15.91 6.31
CA ALA A 208 -3.61 -16.99 7.30
C ALA A 208 -3.53 -18.37 6.66
N LEU A 209 -4.28 -18.62 5.57
CA LEU A 209 -4.30 -19.91 4.88
C LEU A 209 -2.93 -20.36 4.34
N GLY A 210 -2.06 -19.42 3.97
CA GLY A 210 -0.69 -19.73 3.55
C GLY A 210 0.19 -20.24 4.69
N SER A 211 -0.14 -19.92 5.95
CA SER A 211 0.63 -20.37 7.12
C SER A 211 0.24 -21.78 7.60
N GLU A 212 -0.95 -22.26 7.25
CA GLU A 212 -1.49 -23.56 7.68
C GLU A 212 -1.24 -24.70 6.67
N ALA A 213 -0.86 -24.40 5.44
CA ALA A 213 -0.68 -25.35 4.37
C ALA A 213 0.70 -26.04 4.39
N ARG A 214 1.17 -26.47 5.57
CA ARG A 214 2.31 -27.41 5.67
C ARG A 214 1.88 -28.73 6.29
N PRO A 215 2.15 -29.84 5.57
CA PRO A 215 2.13 -31.17 6.21
C PRO A 215 3.28 -31.30 7.20
#